data_6d730953caf2518f81b95587c2993e1b
#
_entry.id   6d730953caf2518f81b95587c2993e1b
#
_cell.length_a   1.000
_cell.length_b   1.000
_cell.length_c   1.000
_cell.angle_alpha   90.00
_cell.angle_beta   90.00
_cell.angle_gamma   90.00
#
_symmetry.space_group_name_H-M   'P 1'
#
loop_
_entity.id
_entity.type
_entity.pdbx_description
1 polymer ?
#
loop_
_entity_poly.entity_id
_entity_poly.type
_entity_poly.pdbx_seq_one_letter_code
_entity_poly.pdbx_strand_id
1 'polypeptide(L)'
;IADSLGSLHGKKLDYLIDKFRKSRDEWDKWLGFHPHNNLGLAFSNTIQAKARGSFDIVDGTITGMGRGAGNLRIEQYLMWKKKPTKNLLDLVQRKFEPMKQKSKWGWSPSYMYSGIHEIHPSYPQELQTYHISDSKIQNKLEELSFSGGKEFYNQDEIKSLSEKSVSI
;
A
#
# COMPACT_ATOMS: atom_id res chain seq x y z
N ILE A 1 1.96 13.35 2.70
CA ILE A 1 0.85 12.74 1.94
C ILE A 1 0.96 11.25 2.07
N ALA A 2 -0.10 10.57 2.50
CA ALA A 2 -0.17 9.11 2.54
C ALA A 2 -1.10 8.58 1.44
N ASP A 3 -0.65 7.58 0.71
CA ASP A 3 -1.47 6.79 -0.22
C ASP A 3 -2.21 5.69 0.57
N SER A 4 -3.17 6.11 1.40
CA SER A 4 -3.81 5.22 2.40
C SER A 4 -4.52 4.00 1.80
N LEU A 5 -5.00 4.10 0.56
CA LEU A 5 -5.66 3.01 -0.15
C LEU A 5 -4.70 2.24 -1.06
N GLY A 6 -3.47 2.72 -1.23
CA GLY A 6 -2.51 2.15 -2.17
C GLY A 6 -2.98 2.24 -3.63
N SER A 7 -3.80 3.24 -3.94
CA SER A 7 -4.51 3.40 -5.23
C SER A 7 -3.91 4.46 -6.15
N LEU A 8 -2.84 5.14 -5.72
CA LEU A 8 -2.23 6.19 -6.51
C LEU A 8 -1.45 5.63 -7.70
N HIS A 9 -1.74 6.16 -8.87
CA HIS A 9 -1.03 5.85 -10.11
C HIS A 9 -1.21 6.97 -11.14
N GLY A 10 -0.24 7.10 -12.07
CA GLY A 10 -0.32 7.96 -13.25
C GLY A 10 -0.91 9.34 -12.96
N LYS A 11 -2.00 9.71 -13.66
CA LYS A 11 -2.63 11.04 -13.56
C LYS A 11 -3.14 11.39 -12.15
N LYS A 12 -3.57 10.40 -11.34
CA LYS A 12 -3.99 10.66 -9.95
C LYS A 12 -2.80 11.15 -9.11
N LEU A 13 -1.66 10.49 -9.26
CA LEU A 13 -0.44 10.91 -8.59
C LEU A 13 0.00 12.29 -9.06
N ASP A 14 0.00 12.54 -10.38
CA ASP A 14 0.35 13.85 -10.95
C ASP A 14 -0.53 14.97 -10.39
N TYR A 15 -1.84 14.77 -10.37
CA TYR A 15 -2.78 15.74 -9.82
C TYR A 15 -2.47 16.08 -8.35
N LEU A 16 -2.21 15.04 -7.52
CA LEU A 16 -1.88 15.27 -6.11
C LEU A 16 -0.54 15.99 -5.95
N ILE A 17 0.48 15.60 -6.72
CA ILE A 17 1.78 16.28 -6.73
C ILE A 17 1.60 17.77 -7.02
N ASP A 18 0.87 18.12 -8.07
CA ASP A 18 0.68 19.52 -8.48
C ASP A 18 -0.12 20.31 -7.43
N LYS A 19 -1.15 19.70 -6.85
CA LYS A 19 -1.96 20.32 -5.80
C LYS A 19 -1.11 20.64 -4.55
N PHE A 20 -0.34 19.67 -4.05
CA PHE A 20 0.45 19.86 -2.83
C PHE A 20 1.71 20.69 -3.04
N ARG A 21 2.26 20.72 -4.24
CA ARG A 21 3.38 21.61 -4.57
C ARG A 21 2.99 23.07 -4.43
N LYS A 22 1.80 23.45 -4.89
CA LYS A 22 1.28 24.80 -4.66
C LYS A 22 1.17 25.15 -3.18
N SER A 23 0.57 24.25 -2.39
CA SER A 23 0.42 24.44 -0.94
C SER A 23 1.77 24.50 -0.19
N ARG A 24 2.78 23.76 -0.65
CA ARG A 24 4.14 23.82 -0.10
C ARG A 24 4.75 25.21 -0.24
N ASP A 25 4.66 25.80 -1.43
CA ASP A 25 5.23 27.12 -1.72
C ASP A 25 4.56 28.20 -0.86
N GLU A 26 3.29 28.03 -0.49
CA GLU A 26 2.54 28.92 0.40
C GLU A 26 2.90 28.73 1.89
N TRP A 27 3.27 27.52 2.32
CA TRP A 27 3.42 27.19 3.74
C TRP A 27 4.87 27.10 4.23
N ASP A 28 5.84 27.19 3.34
CA ASP A 28 7.28 27.00 3.65
C ASP A 28 7.54 25.76 4.53
N LYS A 29 6.93 24.63 4.16
CA LYS A 29 7.01 23.38 4.91
C LYS A 29 7.55 22.25 4.06
N TRP A 30 8.21 21.32 4.72
CA TRP A 30 8.63 20.07 4.09
C TRP A 30 7.42 19.20 3.77
N LEU A 31 7.44 18.62 2.58
CA LEU A 31 6.40 17.73 2.10
C LEU A 31 6.94 16.29 2.07
N GLY A 32 6.26 15.38 2.77
CA GLY A 32 6.56 13.96 2.80
C GLY A 32 5.60 13.15 1.93
N PHE A 33 6.11 12.03 1.39
CA PHE A 33 5.32 11.06 0.65
C PHE A 33 5.44 9.67 1.28
N HIS A 34 4.30 9.07 1.64
CA HIS A 34 4.17 7.75 2.23
C HIS A 34 3.38 6.83 1.28
N PRO A 35 4.07 6.12 0.36
CA PRO A 35 3.41 5.27 -0.62
C PRO A 35 3.13 3.87 -0.07
N HIS A 36 1.90 3.40 -0.20
CA HIS A 36 1.53 2.00 -0.04
C HIS A 36 1.67 1.22 -1.34
N ASN A 37 1.78 -0.11 -1.26
CA ASN A 37 2.19 -0.96 -2.38
C ASN A 37 1.08 -1.87 -2.91
N ASN A 38 -0.19 -1.52 -2.73
CA ASN A 38 -1.32 -2.34 -3.17
C ASN A 38 -1.28 -2.62 -4.68
N LEU A 39 -1.03 -1.61 -5.49
CA LEU A 39 -0.86 -1.73 -6.94
C LEU A 39 0.55 -2.21 -7.38
N GLY A 40 1.47 -2.46 -6.46
CA GLY A 40 2.87 -2.73 -6.79
C GLY A 40 3.65 -1.49 -7.25
N LEU A 41 3.10 -0.29 -7.08
CA LEU A 41 3.61 0.95 -7.66
C LEU A 41 4.34 1.87 -6.65
N ALA A 42 4.49 1.48 -5.39
CA ALA A 42 5.10 2.32 -4.36
C ALA A 42 6.48 2.86 -4.78
N PHE A 43 7.31 2.03 -5.39
CA PHE A 43 8.63 2.45 -5.88
C PHE A 43 8.53 3.41 -7.07
N SER A 44 7.79 3.08 -8.11
CA SER A 44 7.63 3.94 -9.30
C SER A 44 6.99 5.27 -8.97
N ASN A 45 5.95 5.27 -8.12
CA ASN A 45 5.31 6.49 -7.62
C ASN A 45 6.31 7.38 -6.87
N THR A 46 7.18 6.77 -6.05
CA THR A 46 8.24 7.50 -5.34
C THR A 46 9.23 8.15 -6.31
N ILE A 47 9.67 7.42 -7.34
CA ILE A 47 10.60 7.94 -8.34
C ILE A 47 9.96 9.10 -9.12
N GLN A 48 8.70 8.94 -9.54
CA GLN A 48 7.95 9.98 -10.24
C GLN A 48 7.80 11.23 -9.36
N ALA A 49 7.40 11.07 -8.10
CA ALA A 49 7.25 12.16 -7.15
C ALA A 49 8.57 12.92 -6.89
N LYS A 50 9.67 12.19 -6.74
CA LYS A 50 11.02 12.78 -6.58
C LYS A 50 11.53 13.46 -7.85
N ALA A 51 11.29 12.90 -9.02
CA ALA A 51 11.70 13.49 -10.30
C ALA A 51 11.03 14.84 -10.54
N ARG A 52 9.81 15.03 -10.06
CA ARG A 52 9.09 16.32 -10.12
C ARG A 52 9.51 17.33 -9.05
N GLY A 53 10.47 16.98 -8.18
CA GLY A 53 10.98 17.84 -7.12
C GLY A 53 9.95 18.26 -6.08
N SER A 54 8.88 17.47 -5.90
CA SER A 54 7.70 17.87 -5.11
C SER A 54 7.76 17.43 -3.66
N PHE A 55 8.60 16.42 -3.33
CA PHE A 55 8.69 15.86 -1.99
C PHE A 55 10.12 15.93 -1.45
N ASP A 56 10.24 16.41 -0.22
CA ASP A 56 11.50 16.48 0.53
C ASP A 56 11.80 15.15 1.22
N ILE A 57 10.77 14.55 1.83
CA ILE A 57 10.83 13.32 2.60
C ILE A 57 10.11 12.20 1.86
N VAL A 58 10.65 11.00 1.95
CA VAL A 58 10.01 9.78 1.47
C VAL A 58 10.03 8.76 2.59
N ASP A 59 8.87 8.21 2.91
CA ASP A 59 8.73 7.14 3.88
C ASP A 59 8.85 5.79 3.21
N GLY A 60 9.56 4.89 3.86
CA GLY A 60 9.69 3.50 3.44
C GLY A 60 10.08 2.62 4.61
N THR A 61 9.92 1.32 4.45
CA THR A 61 10.25 0.33 5.47
C THR A 61 11.11 -0.77 4.90
N ILE A 62 11.89 -1.45 5.75
CA ILE A 62 12.71 -2.59 5.36
C ILE A 62 11.78 -3.70 4.83
N THR A 63 12.08 -4.23 3.65
CA THR A 63 11.25 -5.22 2.90
C THR A 63 9.82 -4.77 2.64
N GLY A 64 9.53 -3.47 2.76
CA GLY A 64 8.18 -2.95 2.67
C GLY A 64 7.28 -3.37 3.84
N MET A 65 7.86 -3.70 5.00
CA MET A 65 7.12 -4.15 6.18
C MET A 65 6.02 -3.14 6.54
N GLY A 66 4.80 -3.63 6.66
CA GLY A 66 3.64 -2.83 6.99
C GLY A 66 2.35 -3.61 6.86
N ARG A 67 1.23 -2.96 7.15
CA ARG A 67 -0.08 -3.57 7.02
C ARG A 67 -0.37 -3.90 5.54
N GLY A 68 -0.99 -5.05 5.31
CA GLY A 68 -1.48 -5.45 4.00
C GLY A 68 -0.37 -5.60 2.97
N ALA A 69 -0.51 -4.92 1.85
CA ALA A 69 0.47 -4.93 0.75
C ALA A 69 1.83 -4.32 1.13
N GLY A 70 1.88 -3.62 2.28
CA GLY A 70 3.07 -2.95 2.77
C GLY A 70 3.36 -1.63 2.07
N ASN A 71 4.58 -1.16 2.28
CA ASN A 71 5.07 0.17 1.91
C ASN A 71 6.13 0.11 0.81
N LEU A 72 6.69 1.25 0.49
CA LEU A 72 7.94 1.33 -0.26
C LEU A 72 9.03 0.50 0.44
N ARG A 73 9.72 -0.34 -0.31
CA ARG A 73 10.92 -1.04 0.18
C ARG A 73 12.09 -0.08 0.20
N ILE A 74 12.56 0.27 1.41
CA ILE A 74 13.61 1.29 1.54
C ILE A 74 14.94 0.84 0.95
N GLU A 75 15.27 -0.45 1.01
CA GLU A 75 16.46 -1.02 0.38
C GLU A 75 16.45 -0.83 -1.13
N GLN A 76 15.30 -1.00 -1.79
CA GLN A 76 15.14 -0.78 -3.23
C GLN A 76 15.40 0.69 -3.59
N TYR A 77 14.85 1.61 -2.81
CA TYR A 77 15.04 3.05 -3.01
C TYR A 77 16.50 3.48 -2.79
N LEU A 78 17.15 2.96 -1.74
CA LEU A 78 18.56 3.25 -1.46
C LEU A 78 19.49 2.72 -2.54
N MET A 79 19.24 1.51 -3.05
CA MET A 79 20.00 0.94 -4.19
C MET A 79 19.84 1.80 -5.45
N TRP A 80 18.62 2.23 -5.76
CA TRP A 80 18.38 3.16 -6.87
C TRP A 80 19.12 4.48 -6.69
N LYS A 81 19.21 4.99 -5.45
CA LYS A 81 19.99 6.19 -5.09
C LYS A 81 21.51 5.93 -5.04
N LYS A 82 21.96 4.73 -5.40
CA LYS A 82 23.36 4.29 -5.34
C LYS A 82 24.00 4.48 -3.95
N LYS A 83 23.21 4.32 -2.88
CA LYS A 83 23.68 4.36 -1.50
C LYS A 83 24.20 2.99 -1.06
N PRO A 84 25.19 2.94 -0.14
CA PRO A 84 25.68 1.66 0.41
C PRO A 84 24.54 0.89 1.11
N THR A 85 24.29 -0.35 0.68
CA THR A 85 23.22 -1.19 1.21
C THR A 85 23.68 -2.55 1.75
N LYS A 86 24.97 -2.88 1.69
CA LYS A 86 25.49 -4.20 2.07
C LYS A 86 24.98 -4.64 3.45
N ASN A 87 25.22 -3.85 4.49
CA ASN A 87 24.82 -4.19 5.87
C ASN A 87 23.28 -4.27 6.01
N LEU A 88 22.55 -3.45 5.24
CA LEU A 88 21.09 -3.50 5.21
C LEU A 88 20.61 -4.81 4.57
N LEU A 89 21.21 -5.24 3.47
CA LEU A 89 20.83 -6.50 2.79
C LEU A 89 21.16 -7.73 3.66
N ASP A 90 22.29 -7.71 4.39
CA ASP A 90 22.62 -8.76 5.37
C ASP A 90 21.57 -8.81 6.51
N LEU A 91 21.10 -7.66 6.96
CA LEU A 91 20.02 -7.57 7.97
C LEU A 91 18.69 -8.07 7.41
N VAL A 92 18.35 -7.69 6.17
CA VAL A 92 17.16 -8.17 5.46
C VAL A 92 17.15 -9.70 5.44
N GLN A 93 18.23 -10.31 4.94
CA GLN A 93 18.32 -11.76 4.80
C GLN A 93 18.23 -12.48 6.15
N ARG A 94 18.91 -11.99 7.19
CA ARG A 94 18.99 -12.67 8.48
C ARG A 94 17.78 -12.47 9.39
N LYS A 95 17.07 -11.34 9.26
CA LYS A 95 15.99 -10.97 10.19
C LYS A 95 14.65 -10.73 9.48
N PHE A 96 14.64 -9.91 8.46
CA PHE A 96 13.36 -9.46 7.87
C PHE A 96 12.72 -10.50 6.95
N GLU A 97 13.48 -11.26 6.17
CA GLU A 97 12.91 -12.33 5.35
C GLU A 97 12.24 -13.43 6.19
N PRO A 98 12.85 -13.95 7.27
CA PRO A 98 12.15 -14.88 8.17
C PRO A 98 10.90 -14.27 8.83
N MET A 99 10.96 -13.00 9.24
CA MET A 99 9.80 -12.30 9.80
C MET A 99 8.68 -12.18 8.77
N LYS A 100 9.02 -11.83 7.53
CA LYS A 100 8.07 -11.70 6.43
C LYS A 100 7.36 -13.01 6.13
N GLN A 101 8.10 -14.11 6.09
CA GLN A 101 7.52 -15.45 5.91
C GLN A 101 6.51 -15.80 7.00
N LYS A 102 6.79 -15.40 8.25
CA LYS A 102 5.91 -15.65 9.39
C LYS A 102 4.69 -14.72 9.41
N SER A 103 4.88 -13.44 9.17
CA SER A 103 3.84 -12.40 9.30
C SER A 103 3.12 -12.08 7.98
N LYS A 104 3.61 -12.60 6.86
CA LYS A 104 2.98 -12.60 5.54
C LYS A 104 2.57 -11.22 5.00
N TRP A 105 3.30 -10.14 5.34
CA TRP A 105 3.03 -8.86 4.67
C TRP A 105 3.54 -8.85 3.24
N GLY A 106 2.93 -8.05 2.41
CA GLY A 106 3.34 -7.85 1.03
C GLY A 106 2.19 -7.92 0.04
N TRP A 107 2.54 -7.77 -1.20
CA TRP A 107 1.58 -7.76 -2.29
C TRP A 107 0.84 -9.10 -2.42
N SER A 108 -0.45 -9.02 -2.72
CA SER A 108 -1.28 -10.16 -3.14
C SER A 108 -2.35 -9.68 -4.14
N PRO A 109 -2.98 -10.60 -4.90
CA PRO A 109 -4.07 -10.23 -5.82
C PRO A 109 -5.22 -9.50 -5.13
N SER A 110 -5.58 -9.87 -3.91
CA SER A 110 -6.65 -9.24 -3.15
C SER A 110 -6.31 -7.79 -2.75
N TYR A 111 -5.06 -7.49 -2.42
CA TYR A 111 -4.63 -6.10 -2.19
C TYR A 111 -4.61 -5.29 -3.49
N MET A 112 -4.17 -5.88 -4.60
CA MET A 112 -4.23 -5.22 -5.90
C MET A 112 -5.67 -4.86 -6.26
N TYR A 113 -6.61 -5.80 -6.09
CA TYR A 113 -8.03 -5.54 -6.33
C TYR A 113 -8.54 -4.38 -5.47
N SER A 114 -8.22 -4.38 -4.16
CA SER A 114 -8.61 -3.28 -3.28
C SER A 114 -8.05 -1.93 -3.71
N GLY A 115 -6.80 -1.87 -4.17
CA GLY A 115 -6.19 -0.64 -4.68
C GLY A 115 -6.85 -0.13 -5.97
N ILE A 116 -7.16 -1.03 -6.92
CA ILE A 116 -7.87 -0.68 -8.17
C ILE A 116 -9.24 -0.07 -7.88
N HIS A 117 -9.98 -0.65 -6.93
CA HIS A 117 -11.36 -0.26 -6.61
C HIS A 117 -11.47 0.72 -5.45
N GLU A 118 -10.35 1.23 -4.93
CA GLU A 118 -10.30 2.18 -3.80
C GLU A 118 -11.00 1.66 -2.53
N ILE A 119 -10.86 0.36 -2.28
CA ILE A 119 -11.39 -0.30 -1.10
C ILE A 119 -10.33 -0.25 0.02
N HIS A 120 -10.76 0.05 1.25
CA HIS A 120 -9.83 0.12 2.38
C HIS A 120 -9.06 -1.19 2.58
N PRO A 121 -7.71 -1.17 2.71
CA PRO A 121 -6.87 -2.37 2.72
C PRO A 121 -7.09 -3.29 3.93
N SER A 122 -7.81 -2.86 4.97
CA SER A 122 -8.19 -3.73 6.07
C SER A 122 -9.21 -4.79 5.66
N TYR A 123 -10.02 -4.55 4.63
CA TYR A 123 -10.97 -5.57 4.14
C TYR A 123 -10.26 -6.82 3.61
N PRO A 124 -9.38 -6.74 2.61
CA PRO A 124 -8.66 -7.92 2.16
C PRO A 124 -7.76 -8.51 3.27
N GLN A 125 -7.19 -7.69 4.15
CA GLN A 125 -6.37 -8.18 5.25
C GLN A 125 -7.16 -9.08 6.19
N GLU A 126 -8.35 -8.66 6.59
CA GLU A 126 -9.19 -9.45 7.49
C GLU A 126 -9.76 -10.69 6.80
N LEU A 127 -10.22 -10.56 5.54
CA LEU A 127 -10.69 -11.71 4.76
C LEU A 127 -9.61 -12.80 4.59
N GLN A 128 -8.34 -12.44 4.51
CA GLN A 128 -7.24 -13.41 4.48
C GLN A 128 -7.11 -14.21 5.79
N THR A 129 -7.55 -13.68 6.92
CA THR A 129 -7.53 -14.41 8.20
C THR A 129 -8.51 -15.58 8.23
N TYR A 130 -9.53 -15.58 7.39
CA TYR A 130 -10.51 -16.67 7.27
C TYR A 130 -10.01 -17.85 6.43
N HIS A 131 -8.74 -17.82 5.96
CA HIS A 131 -8.12 -18.88 5.16
C HIS A 131 -8.90 -19.28 3.91
N ILE A 132 -9.65 -18.35 3.33
CA ILE A 132 -10.34 -18.53 2.05
C ILE A 132 -9.42 -18.17 0.88
N SER A 133 -9.71 -18.71 -0.31
CA SER A 133 -8.91 -18.44 -1.51
C SER A 133 -8.98 -16.98 -1.96
N ASP A 134 -7.94 -16.49 -2.65
CA ASP A 134 -7.92 -15.14 -3.21
C ASP A 134 -9.10 -14.86 -4.14
N SER A 135 -9.59 -15.85 -4.89
CA SER A 135 -10.79 -15.72 -5.73
C SER A 135 -12.04 -15.46 -4.91
N LYS A 136 -12.21 -16.15 -3.78
CA LYS A 136 -13.34 -15.89 -2.87
C LYS A 136 -13.22 -14.52 -2.19
N ILE A 137 -12.01 -14.10 -1.84
CA ILE A 137 -11.77 -12.75 -1.33
C ILE A 137 -12.15 -11.71 -2.40
N GLN A 138 -11.72 -11.92 -3.65
CA GLN A 138 -12.05 -11.01 -4.75
C GLN A 138 -13.56 -10.85 -4.92
N ASN A 139 -14.34 -11.93 -4.94
CA ASN A 139 -15.80 -11.85 -5.06
C ASN A 139 -16.42 -11.00 -3.93
N LYS A 140 -15.93 -11.14 -2.69
CA LYS A 140 -16.39 -10.33 -1.56
C LYS A 140 -16.01 -8.87 -1.67
N LEU A 141 -14.83 -8.57 -2.16
CA LEU A 141 -14.40 -7.19 -2.45
C LEU A 141 -15.18 -6.60 -3.62
N GLU A 142 -15.63 -7.42 -4.57
CA GLU A 142 -16.50 -6.99 -5.66
C GLU A 142 -17.87 -6.54 -5.13
N GLU A 143 -18.48 -7.31 -4.22
CA GLU A 143 -19.71 -6.88 -3.53
C GLU A 143 -19.50 -5.51 -2.84
N LEU A 144 -18.39 -5.32 -2.13
CA LEU A 144 -18.04 -4.04 -1.48
C LEU A 144 -17.80 -2.91 -2.48
N SER A 145 -17.31 -3.21 -3.68
CA SER A 145 -16.96 -2.18 -4.66
C SER A 145 -18.17 -1.37 -5.12
N PHE A 146 -19.37 -1.94 -5.01
CA PHE A 146 -20.65 -1.28 -5.31
C PHE A 146 -21.27 -0.57 -4.11
N SER A 147 -20.73 -0.75 -2.89
CA SER A 147 -21.21 -0.05 -1.70
C SER A 147 -20.60 1.35 -1.60
N GLY A 148 -21.34 2.29 -1.03
CA GLY A 148 -20.79 3.59 -0.62
C GLY A 148 -19.95 3.44 0.64
N GLY A 149 -18.86 4.25 0.76
CA GLY A 149 -18.05 4.29 1.99
C GLY A 149 -16.96 3.22 2.07
N LYS A 150 -16.71 2.46 1.00
CA LYS A 150 -15.68 1.41 0.92
C LYS A 150 -14.25 1.88 1.20
N GLU A 151 -14.01 3.17 1.14
CA GLU A 151 -12.75 3.85 1.50
C GLU A 151 -12.50 3.86 3.01
N PHE A 152 -13.57 3.68 3.79
CA PHE A 152 -13.52 3.59 5.24
C PHE A 152 -13.76 2.14 5.67
N TYR A 153 -13.00 1.69 6.66
CA TYR A 153 -13.17 0.33 7.17
C TYR A 153 -14.38 0.26 8.13
N ASN A 154 -15.28 -0.69 7.87
CA ASN A 154 -16.42 -1.01 8.72
C ASN A 154 -16.42 -2.51 9.07
N GLN A 155 -16.29 -2.82 10.36
CA GLN A 155 -16.21 -4.20 10.85
C GLN A 155 -17.52 -4.98 10.67
N ASP A 156 -18.67 -4.32 10.70
CA ASP A 156 -19.97 -5.00 10.54
C ASP A 156 -20.19 -5.46 9.08
N GLU A 157 -19.65 -4.73 8.12
CA GLU A 157 -19.66 -5.18 6.71
C GLU A 157 -18.84 -6.46 6.53
N ILE A 158 -17.69 -6.58 7.18
CA ILE A 158 -16.88 -7.81 7.13
C ILE A 158 -17.63 -9.00 7.71
N LYS A 159 -18.28 -8.83 8.85
CA LYS A 159 -19.09 -9.90 9.48
C LYS A 159 -20.19 -10.37 8.53
N SER A 160 -20.94 -9.44 7.95
CA SER A 160 -21.98 -9.72 6.94
C SER A 160 -21.42 -10.51 5.74
N LEU A 161 -20.24 -10.13 5.24
CA LEU A 161 -19.57 -10.84 4.15
C LEU A 161 -19.06 -12.24 4.54
N SER A 162 -18.66 -12.43 5.82
CA SER A 162 -18.17 -13.72 6.31
C SER A 162 -19.31 -14.72 6.51
N GLU A 163 -20.45 -14.30 7.04
CA GLU A 163 -21.62 -15.16 7.31
C GLU A 163 -22.26 -15.73 6.04
N LYS A 164 -22.31 -14.97 4.96
CA LYS A 164 -22.76 -15.44 3.64
C LYS A 164 -21.92 -16.60 3.04
N SER A 165 -20.77 -16.92 3.65
CA SER A 165 -19.87 -17.97 3.16
C SER A 165 -20.12 -19.35 3.77
N VAL A 166 -20.95 -19.46 4.81
CA VAL A 166 -21.23 -20.71 5.53
C VAL A 166 -22.47 -21.42 4.99
N SER A 167 -23.17 -20.80 4.04
CA SER A 167 -24.47 -21.26 3.52
C SER A 167 -24.41 -21.89 2.12
N ILE A 168 -23.29 -22.56 1.74
CA ILE A 168 -23.23 -23.40 0.53
C ILE A 168 -22.47 -24.69 0.84
#